data_edaec0501df97cd3cc390660af6009f5
#
_entry.id   edaec0501df97cd3cc390660af6009f5
#
_cell.length_a   1.000
_cell.length_b   1.000
_cell.length_c   1.000
_cell.angle_alpha   90.00
_cell.angle_beta   90.00
_cell.angle_gamma   90.00
#
_symmetry.space_group_name_H-M   'P 1'
#
loop_
_entity.id
_entity.type
_entity.pdbx_description
1 polymer ?
#
loop_
_entity_poly.entity_id
_entity_poly.type
_entity_poly.pdbx_seq_one_letter_code
_entity_poly.pdbx_strand_id
1 'polypeptide(L)'
;MSRRSRERAALKLGKVHMYGVSFGGFLNVGYAVKYSNNLSSRMTQSGTSSSPLAISEMMRLRREAPGWVTETMDRCEAEGDLENPEYVKAADYLYRQHLCRLDPLPPDIRWFPSQTKFRDVNLVYRLMWGVHEFYPTGNSKYWDVTNQLGQVGCPTLVTCGRFDEITPKNSETLNRGIRGSRLHIFENCSHTPILEDPVAFFRVHRDFLQEVS
;
A
#
# COMPACT_ATOMS: atom_id res chain seq x y z
N MET A 1 -12.65 22.64 1.05
CA MET A 1 -11.22 22.57 0.67
C MET A 1 -10.53 21.58 1.59
N SER A 2 -9.81 20.58 1.08
CA SER A 2 -9.09 19.60 1.93
C SER A 2 -7.93 20.28 2.67
N ARG A 3 -7.45 19.66 3.77
CA ARG A 3 -6.27 20.15 4.50
C ARG A 3 -5.06 20.30 3.56
N ARG A 4 -4.77 19.29 2.72
CA ARG A 4 -3.69 19.33 1.71
C ARG A 4 -3.84 20.47 0.69
N SER A 5 -5.07 20.78 0.26
CA SER A 5 -5.32 21.92 -0.64
C SER A 5 -5.02 23.25 0.04
N ARG A 6 -5.30 23.37 1.34
CA ARG A 6 -4.98 24.57 2.13
C ARG A 6 -3.47 24.73 2.35
N GLU A 7 -2.79 23.63 2.70
CA GLU A 7 -1.33 23.62 2.87
C GLU A 7 -0.60 24.00 1.58
N ARG A 8 -1.00 23.42 0.43
CA ARG A 8 -0.46 23.80 -0.87
C ARG A 8 -0.64 25.28 -1.19
N ALA A 9 -1.81 25.83 -0.93
CA ALA A 9 -2.10 27.24 -1.15
C ALA A 9 -1.28 28.14 -0.21
N ALA A 10 -1.18 27.79 1.07
CA ALA A 10 -0.40 28.53 2.07
C ALA A 10 1.10 28.55 1.73
N LEU A 11 1.63 27.43 1.23
CA LEU A 11 3.02 27.32 0.81
C LEU A 11 3.28 27.84 -0.62
N LYS A 12 2.23 28.38 -1.28
CA LYS A 12 2.29 28.87 -2.67
C LYS A 12 2.87 27.84 -3.65
N LEU A 13 2.69 26.56 -3.35
CA LEU A 13 3.08 25.50 -4.25
C LEU A 13 2.16 25.52 -5.46
N GLY A 14 2.73 25.71 -6.63
CA GLY A 14 2.04 25.57 -7.90
C GLY A 14 1.50 24.15 -8.08
N LYS A 15 1.71 23.63 -9.24
CA LYS A 15 1.46 22.22 -9.51
C LYS A 15 2.53 21.35 -8.83
N VAL A 16 2.16 20.23 -8.19
CA VAL A 16 3.06 19.36 -7.45
C VAL A 16 3.01 17.92 -8.00
N HIS A 17 4.11 17.22 -7.98
CA HIS A 17 4.10 15.76 -8.16
C HIS A 17 3.68 15.10 -6.86
N MET A 18 2.91 14.03 -6.95
CA MET A 18 2.50 13.26 -5.78
C MET A 18 3.08 11.84 -5.87
N TYR A 19 3.69 11.41 -4.80
CA TYR A 19 4.12 10.03 -4.60
C TYR A 19 3.42 9.45 -3.39
N GLY A 20 2.90 8.24 -3.50
CA GLY A 20 2.25 7.53 -2.41
C GLY A 20 2.54 6.04 -2.46
N VAL A 21 2.94 5.50 -1.32
CA VAL A 21 3.14 4.05 -1.12
C VAL A 21 2.09 3.57 -0.14
N SER A 22 1.56 2.36 -0.34
CA SER A 22 0.64 1.72 0.59
C SER A 22 -0.53 2.66 0.94
N PHE A 23 -0.77 2.90 2.20
CA PHE A 23 -1.79 3.85 2.67
C PHE A 23 -1.61 5.28 2.11
N GLY A 24 -0.36 5.73 1.89
CA GLY A 24 -0.10 7.00 1.21
C GLY A 24 -0.67 7.05 -0.21
N GLY A 25 -0.70 5.91 -0.89
CA GLY A 25 -1.33 5.74 -2.19
C GLY A 25 -2.86 5.85 -2.13
N PHE A 26 -3.51 5.23 -1.13
CA PHE A 26 -4.96 5.41 -0.88
C PHE A 26 -5.31 6.90 -0.75
N LEU A 27 -4.54 7.64 0.05
CA LEU A 27 -4.74 9.08 0.23
C LEU A 27 -4.55 9.87 -1.07
N ASN A 28 -3.57 9.50 -1.89
CA ASN A 28 -3.32 10.16 -3.16
C ASN A 28 -4.42 9.90 -4.17
N VAL A 29 -4.88 8.65 -4.31
CA VAL A 29 -6.00 8.29 -5.18
C VAL A 29 -7.25 9.05 -4.77
N GLY A 30 -7.62 9.01 -3.48
CA GLY A 30 -8.77 9.76 -2.97
C GLY A 30 -8.66 11.27 -3.17
N TYR A 31 -7.45 11.84 -3.08
CA TYR A 31 -7.22 13.24 -3.38
C TYR A 31 -7.35 13.54 -4.87
N ALA A 32 -6.77 12.71 -5.73
CA ALA A 32 -6.76 12.88 -7.18
C ALA A 32 -8.18 12.80 -7.76
N VAL A 33 -8.99 11.85 -7.33
CA VAL A 33 -10.40 11.74 -7.71
C VAL A 33 -11.16 13.03 -7.39
N LYS A 34 -10.92 13.63 -6.23
CA LYS A 34 -11.69 14.81 -5.77
C LYS A 34 -11.13 16.14 -6.26
N TYR A 35 -9.84 16.21 -6.54
CA TYR A 35 -9.12 17.46 -6.80
C TYR A 35 -8.17 17.37 -7.98
N SER A 36 -8.53 16.63 -9.03
CA SER A 36 -7.67 16.40 -10.20
C SER A 36 -7.14 17.69 -10.84
N ASN A 37 -7.96 18.74 -10.90
CA ASN A 37 -7.58 20.05 -11.45
C ASN A 37 -6.46 20.76 -10.64
N ASN A 38 -6.21 20.32 -9.40
CA ASN A 38 -5.17 20.86 -8.52
C ASN A 38 -3.87 20.07 -8.57
N LEU A 39 -3.92 18.88 -9.19
CA LEU A 39 -2.73 18.08 -9.40
C LEU A 39 -2.00 18.58 -10.63
N SER A 40 -0.71 18.61 -10.49
CA SER A 40 0.06 19.21 -11.51
C SER A 40 0.29 18.38 -12.72
N SER A 41 1.02 17.42 -12.63
CA SER A 41 1.49 16.79 -13.82
C SER A 41 1.65 15.31 -13.65
N ARG A 42 1.89 14.83 -12.40
CA ARG A 42 2.18 13.41 -12.25
C ARG A 42 1.85 12.88 -10.87
N MET A 43 1.34 11.69 -10.86
CA MET A 43 1.09 10.91 -9.67
C MET A 43 1.77 9.55 -9.79
N THR A 44 2.47 9.14 -8.76
CA THR A 44 2.98 7.77 -8.65
C THR A 44 2.31 7.06 -7.49
N GLN A 45 1.83 5.85 -7.75
CA GLN A 45 1.19 4.97 -6.80
C GLN A 45 1.96 3.66 -6.72
N SER A 46 2.39 3.28 -5.53
CA SER A 46 3.14 2.04 -5.32
C SER A 46 2.48 1.19 -4.24
N GLY A 47 2.23 -0.09 -4.54
CA GLY A 47 1.65 -1.02 -3.58
C GLY A 47 0.38 -0.45 -2.93
N THR A 48 -0.65 -0.10 -3.72
CA THR A 48 -1.87 0.54 -3.21
C THR A 48 -3.12 0.07 -3.94
N SER A 49 -4.28 0.50 -3.47
CA SER A 49 -5.58 0.13 -4.02
C SER A 49 -6.53 1.31 -4.10
N SER A 50 -7.67 1.10 -4.75
CA SER A 50 -8.82 2.03 -4.79
C SER A 50 -10.01 1.56 -3.99
N SER A 51 -9.96 0.37 -3.38
CA SER A 51 -11.13 -0.30 -2.81
C SER A 51 -10.77 -1.38 -1.78
N PRO A 52 -11.80 -2.00 -1.15
CA PRO A 52 -11.63 -3.16 -0.28
C PRO A 52 -10.99 -4.39 -0.95
N LEU A 53 -10.75 -4.36 -2.26
CA LEU A 53 -10.04 -5.43 -2.97
C LEU A 53 -8.69 -5.75 -2.31
N ALA A 54 -7.98 -4.73 -1.78
CA ALA A 54 -6.74 -4.94 -1.04
C ALA A 54 -6.93 -5.95 0.10
N ILE A 55 -7.96 -5.74 0.91
CA ILE A 55 -8.27 -6.60 2.07
C ILE A 55 -8.61 -8.02 1.61
N SER A 56 -9.47 -8.17 0.62
CA SER A 56 -9.84 -9.51 0.13
C SER A 56 -8.66 -10.28 -0.44
N GLU A 57 -7.74 -9.60 -1.11
CA GLU A 57 -6.52 -10.22 -1.64
C GLU A 57 -5.52 -10.57 -0.54
N MET A 58 -5.31 -9.72 0.47
CA MET A 58 -4.50 -10.06 1.65
C MET A 58 -5.04 -11.28 2.39
N MET A 59 -6.36 -11.35 2.58
CA MET A 59 -7.00 -12.51 3.19
C MET A 59 -6.89 -13.77 2.32
N ARG A 60 -6.83 -13.62 0.99
CA ARG A 60 -6.53 -14.73 0.08
C ARG A 60 -5.09 -15.22 0.29
N LEU A 61 -4.11 -14.33 0.30
CA LEU A 61 -2.70 -14.66 0.56
C LEU A 61 -2.52 -15.39 1.90
N ARG A 62 -3.21 -14.90 2.96
CA ARG A 62 -3.23 -15.59 4.25
C ARG A 62 -3.75 -17.03 4.14
N ARG A 63 -4.88 -17.25 3.44
CA ARG A 63 -5.44 -18.60 3.26
C ARG A 63 -4.57 -19.52 2.42
N GLU A 64 -3.74 -18.98 1.54
CA GLU A 64 -2.80 -19.73 0.70
C GLU A 64 -1.47 -20.02 1.43
N ALA A 65 -1.25 -19.44 2.60
CA ALA A 65 -0.08 -19.71 3.42
C ALA A 65 -0.10 -21.18 3.96
N PRO A 66 1.05 -21.70 4.41
CA PRO A 66 1.09 -23.00 5.05
C PRO A 66 0.08 -23.13 6.21
N GLY A 67 -0.54 -24.31 6.37
CA GLY A 67 -1.62 -24.53 7.35
C GLY A 67 -1.28 -24.08 8.76
N TRP A 68 -0.04 -24.28 9.21
CA TRP A 68 0.41 -23.84 10.54
C TRP A 68 0.28 -22.30 10.74
N VAL A 69 0.42 -21.52 9.66
CA VAL A 69 0.27 -20.05 9.71
C VAL A 69 -1.20 -19.68 9.95
N THR A 70 -2.09 -20.19 9.12
CA THR A 70 -3.52 -19.90 9.21
C THR A 70 -4.13 -20.40 10.50
N GLU A 71 -3.85 -21.66 10.89
CA GLU A 71 -4.36 -22.29 12.11
C GLU A 71 -3.91 -21.52 13.37
N THR A 72 -2.62 -21.15 13.44
CA THR A 72 -2.10 -20.37 14.56
C THR A 72 -2.77 -19.00 14.64
N MET A 73 -2.89 -18.30 13.50
CA MET A 73 -3.50 -16.98 13.48
C MET A 73 -4.98 -17.03 13.86
N ASP A 74 -5.73 -17.98 13.29
CA ASP A 74 -7.17 -18.13 13.58
C ASP A 74 -7.42 -18.45 15.05
N ARG A 75 -6.61 -19.33 15.65
CA ARG A 75 -6.70 -19.68 17.06
C ARG A 75 -6.41 -18.48 17.96
N CYS A 76 -5.28 -17.84 17.77
CA CYS A 76 -4.87 -16.70 18.63
C CYS A 76 -5.82 -15.51 18.48
N GLU A 77 -6.36 -15.27 17.29
CA GLU A 77 -7.35 -14.20 17.07
C GLU A 77 -8.68 -14.51 17.76
N ALA A 78 -9.13 -15.76 17.75
CA ALA A 78 -10.33 -16.20 18.48
C ALA A 78 -10.16 -16.08 20.00
N GLU A 79 -8.96 -16.34 20.52
CA GLU A 79 -8.60 -16.21 21.93
C GLU A 79 -8.30 -14.76 22.36
N GLY A 80 -8.08 -13.85 21.38
CA GLY A 80 -7.63 -12.48 21.63
C GLY A 80 -6.16 -12.37 22.04
N ASP A 81 -5.38 -13.45 21.89
CA ASP A 81 -3.97 -13.55 22.28
C ASP A 81 -3.03 -13.20 21.11
N LEU A 82 -3.05 -11.90 20.72
CA LEU A 82 -2.28 -11.40 19.59
C LEU A 82 -0.79 -11.12 19.92
N GLU A 83 -0.39 -11.28 21.17
CA GLU A 83 1.00 -11.18 21.62
C GLU A 83 1.68 -12.53 21.73
N ASN A 84 0.97 -13.62 21.45
CA ASN A 84 1.49 -14.96 21.45
C ASN A 84 2.71 -15.06 20.51
N PRO A 85 3.85 -15.63 20.98
CA PRO A 85 5.04 -15.77 20.14
C PRO A 85 4.80 -16.55 18.85
N GLU A 86 3.90 -17.54 18.87
CA GLU A 86 3.53 -18.31 17.67
C GLU A 86 2.74 -17.46 16.69
N TYR A 87 1.85 -16.60 17.17
CA TYR A 87 1.12 -15.62 16.35
C TYR A 87 2.08 -14.64 15.67
N VAL A 88 3.02 -14.08 16.45
CA VAL A 88 4.03 -13.17 15.92
C VAL A 88 4.88 -13.86 14.85
N LYS A 89 5.26 -15.12 15.05
CA LYS A 89 5.99 -15.91 14.07
C LYS A 89 5.17 -16.17 12.81
N ALA A 90 3.88 -16.46 12.94
CA ALA A 90 2.98 -16.67 11.80
C ALA A 90 2.78 -15.38 10.99
N ALA A 91 2.62 -14.22 11.65
CA ALA A 91 2.55 -12.93 11.00
C ALA A 91 3.87 -12.57 10.30
N ASP A 92 5.04 -12.81 10.95
CA ASP A 92 6.36 -12.58 10.37
C ASP A 92 6.57 -13.40 9.08
N TYR A 93 6.06 -14.64 9.04
CA TYR A 93 6.09 -15.43 7.82
C TYR A 93 5.41 -14.70 6.65
N LEU A 94 4.20 -14.16 6.83
CA LEU A 94 3.48 -13.45 5.79
C LEU A 94 4.20 -12.16 5.39
N TYR A 95 4.75 -11.42 6.34
CA TYR A 95 5.50 -10.21 6.06
C TYR A 95 6.77 -10.48 5.25
N ARG A 96 7.47 -11.57 5.53
CA ARG A 96 8.65 -11.99 4.75
C ARG A 96 8.32 -12.47 3.34
N GLN A 97 7.08 -12.88 3.09
CA GLN A 97 6.66 -13.24 1.75
C GLN A 97 6.14 -12.01 0.96
N HIS A 98 5.47 -11.06 1.62
CA HIS A 98 4.62 -10.09 0.95
C HIS A 98 4.94 -8.62 1.26
N LEU A 99 5.62 -8.32 2.37
CA LEU A 99 6.04 -6.95 2.70
C LEU A 99 7.47 -6.67 2.24
N CYS A 100 8.42 -7.50 2.64
CA CYS A 100 9.82 -7.40 2.23
C CYS A 100 10.50 -8.76 2.27
N ARG A 101 11.06 -9.18 1.13
CA ARG A 101 11.66 -10.51 0.93
C ARG A 101 13.17 -10.53 1.11
N LEU A 102 13.76 -9.40 1.51
CA LEU A 102 15.20 -9.34 1.81
C LEU A 102 15.51 -10.10 3.10
N ASP A 103 16.61 -10.83 3.07
CA ASP A 103 17.18 -11.51 4.25
C ASP A 103 18.67 -11.19 4.36
N PRO A 104 19.13 -10.56 5.44
CA PRO A 104 18.32 -10.06 6.57
C PRO A 104 17.42 -8.86 6.19
N LEU A 105 16.34 -8.66 6.94
CA LEU A 105 15.49 -7.49 6.76
C LEU A 105 16.30 -6.20 6.97
N PRO A 106 16.12 -5.18 6.14
CA PRO A 106 16.73 -3.87 6.33
C PRO A 106 16.39 -3.26 7.71
N PRO A 107 17.32 -2.48 8.31
CA PRO A 107 17.07 -1.85 9.61
C PRO A 107 15.79 -1.03 9.67
N ASP A 108 15.45 -0.36 8.57
CA ASP A 108 14.30 0.54 8.45
C ASP A 108 12.95 -0.17 8.60
N ILE A 109 12.89 -1.48 8.38
CA ILE A 109 11.67 -2.27 8.49
C ILE A 109 11.75 -3.43 9.49
N ARG A 110 12.90 -3.62 10.17
CA ARG A 110 13.06 -4.70 11.17
C ARG A 110 12.08 -4.62 12.33
N TRP A 111 11.60 -3.43 12.64
CA TRP A 111 10.65 -3.18 13.72
C TRP A 111 9.21 -3.60 13.36
N PHE A 112 8.89 -3.79 12.11
CA PHE A 112 7.52 -3.98 11.64
C PHE A 112 6.87 -5.26 12.18
N PRO A 113 7.50 -6.46 12.13
CA PRO A 113 6.88 -7.71 12.57
C PRO A 113 6.71 -7.84 14.07
N SER A 114 7.58 -7.23 14.88
CA SER A 114 7.70 -7.49 16.31
C SER A 114 6.98 -6.48 17.22
N GLN A 115 6.22 -5.51 16.66
CA GLN A 115 5.74 -4.38 17.45
C GLN A 115 4.23 -4.37 17.66
N THR A 116 3.74 -5.28 18.48
CA THR A 116 2.47 -5.08 19.19
C THR A 116 2.44 -3.74 19.92
N LYS A 117 3.53 -3.30 20.52
CA LYS A 117 3.64 -1.99 21.20
C LYS A 117 3.46 -0.78 20.26
N PHE A 118 3.92 -0.85 19.01
CA PHE A 118 3.70 0.22 18.03
C PHE A 118 2.21 0.35 17.67
N ARG A 119 1.49 -0.76 17.62
CA ARG A 119 0.05 -0.79 17.34
C ARG A 119 -0.77 -0.15 18.46
N ASP A 120 -0.34 -0.29 19.70
CA ASP A 120 -1.00 0.35 20.83
C ASP A 120 -0.82 1.86 20.86
N VAL A 121 0.28 2.36 20.32
CA VAL A 121 0.57 3.80 20.21
C VAL A 121 -0.06 4.43 18.97
N ASN A 122 -0.24 3.70 17.87
CA ASN A 122 -0.77 4.24 16.61
C ASN A 122 -2.29 4.04 16.49
N LEU A 123 -3.04 4.88 17.20
CA LEU A 123 -4.50 4.87 17.15
C LEU A 123 -5.08 5.02 15.74
N VAL A 124 -4.44 5.83 14.88
CA VAL A 124 -4.89 6.05 13.49
C VAL A 124 -4.82 4.75 12.71
N TYR A 125 -3.69 4.03 12.79
CA TYR A 125 -3.51 2.76 12.13
C TYR A 125 -4.56 1.73 12.59
N ARG A 126 -4.77 1.60 13.90
CA ARG A 126 -5.76 0.67 14.48
C ARG A 126 -7.19 0.95 14.04
N LEU A 127 -7.59 2.22 14.01
CA LEU A 127 -8.94 2.61 13.59
C LEU A 127 -9.14 2.40 12.08
N MET A 128 -8.12 2.64 11.27
CA MET A 128 -8.23 2.58 9.83
C MET A 128 -7.99 1.18 9.29
N TRP A 129 -6.98 0.50 9.76
CA TRP A 129 -6.58 -0.80 9.24
C TRP A 129 -6.92 -1.96 10.18
N GLY A 130 -6.59 -1.84 11.45
CA GLY A 130 -6.79 -2.88 12.44
C GLY A 130 -5.48 -3.27 13.13
N VAL A 131 -5.35 -4.54 13.46
CA VAL A 131 -4.19 -5.04 14.19
C VAL A 131 -2.95 -5.08 13.29
N HIS A 132 -3.10 -5.66 12.10
CA HIS A 132 -2.08 -5.69 11.05
C HIS A 132 -2.71 -6.00 9.69
N GLU A 133 -1.91 -6.01 8.62
CA GLU A 133 -2.37 -6.14 7.24
C GLU A 133 -3.16 -7.42 6.98
N PHE A 134 -2.74 -8.53 7.57
CA PHE A 134 -3.43 -9.83 7.42
C PHE A 134 -4.51 -10.09 8.48
N TYR A 135 -4.84 -9.07 9.32
CA TYR A 135 -5.99 -9.05 10.22
C TYR A 135 -6.67 -7.66 10.21
N PRO A 136 -7.23 -7.27 9.05
CA PRO A 136 -7.78 -5.93 8.82
C PRO A 136 -9.15 -5.75 9.44
N THR A 137 -9.21 -5.34 10.69
CA THR A 137 -10.45 -5.09 11.44
C THR A 137 -10.94 -3.64 11.36
N GLY A 138 -10.14 -2.75 10.77
CA GLY A 138 -10.39 -1.32 10.71
C GLY A 138 -11.47 -0.88 9.72
N ASN A 139 -11.70 0.43 9.63
CA ASN A 139 -12.75 1.04 8.81
C ASN A 139 -12.36 1.23 7.33
N SER A 140 -11.11 1.04 6.94
CA SER A 140 -10.64 1.11 5.54
C SER A 140 -11.36 0.12 4.62
N LYS A 141 -11.96 -0.93 5.18
CA LYS A 141 -12.79 -1.91 4.45
C LYS A 141 -14.06 -1.33 3.82
N TYR A 142 -14.44 -0.11 4.18
CA TYR A 142 -15.61 0.57 3.62
C TYR A 142 -15.23 1.62 2.56
N TRP A 143 -13.94 1.87 2.35
CA TRP A 143 -13.47 2.87 1.41
C TRP A 143 -13.38 2.29 0.00
N ASP A 144 -14.10 2.89 -0.94
CA ASP A 144 -14.07 2.53 -2.35
C ASP A 144 -14.24 3.77 -3.23
N VAL A 145 -13.28 4.00 -4.12
CA VAL A 145 -13.31 5.05 -5.13
C VAL A 145 -13.09 4.51 -6.54
N THR A 146 -13.21 3.21 -6.73
CA THR A 146 -12.93 2.53 -8.00
C THR A 146 -13.76 3.12 -9.14
N ASN A 147 -15.03 3.36 -8.93
CA ASN A 147 -15.94 3.95 -9.93
C ASN A 147 -15.63 5.42 -10.26
N GLN A 148 -14.73 6.06 -9.50
CA GLN A 148 -14.36 7.46 -9.66
C GLN A 148 -12.96 7.62 -10.28
N LEU A 149 -12.24 6.53 -10.53
CA LEU A 149 -10.86 6.56 -11.06
C LEU A 149 -10.74 7.30 -12.39
N GLY A 150 -11.79 7.27 -13.21
CA GLY A 150 -11.85 8.04 -14.46
C GLY A 150 -11.80 9.55 -14.30
N GLN A 151 -11.97 10.08 -13.07
CA GLN A 151 -11.83 11.50 -12.75
C GLN A 151 -10.37 11.93 -12.51
N VAL A 152 -9.44 10.98 -12.42
CA VAL A 152 -8.01 11.28 -12.29
C VAL A 152 -7.49 11.79 -13.62
N GLY A 153 -7.20 13.10 -13.69
CA GLY A 153 -6.82 13.80 -14.93
C GLY A 153 -5.32 14.04 -15.10
N CYS A 154 -4.47 13.51 -14.23
CA CYS A 154 -3.02 13.65 -14.34
C CYS A 154 -2.36 12.35 -14.81
N PRO A 155 -1.23 12.43 -15.57
CA PRO A 155 -0.43 11.27 -15.88
C PRO A 155 -0.08 10.50 -14.61
N THR A 156 -0.30 9.19 -14.63
CA THR A 156 -0.15 8.35 -13.44
C THR A 156 0.72 7.13 -13.74
N LEU A 157 1.70 6.90 -12.87
CA LEU A 157 2.46 5.65 -12.83
C LEU A 157 1.91 4.82 -11.66
N VAL A 158 1.52 3.60 -11.94
CA VAL A 158 1.11 2.60 -10.95
C VAL A 158 2.20 1.53 -10.89
N THR A 159 2.69 1.25 -9.69
CA THR A 159 3.71 0.22 -9.49
C THR A 159 3.35 -0.71 -8.33
N CYS A 160 3.83 -1.94 -8.37
CA CYS A 160 3.81 -2.89 -7.25
C CYS A 160 4.89 -3.95 -7.45
N GLY A 161 5.18 -4.71 -6.42
CA GLY A 161 5.92 -5.95 -6.56
C GLY A 161 5.02 -7.11 -7.00
N ARG A 162 5.61 -8.15 -7.59
CA ARG A 162 4.89 -9.38 -7.96
C ARG A 162 4.30 -10.08 -6.74
N PHE A 163 5.01 -10.01 -5.61
CA PHE A 163 4.67 -10.68 -4.35
C PHE A 163 4.06 -9.74 -3.31
N ASP A 164 3.63 -8.54 -3.74
CA ASP A 164 3.07 -7.51 -2.88
C ASP A 164 1.83 -8.01 -2.11
N GLU A 165 1.70 -7.62 -0.85
CA GLU A 165 0.50 -7.89 -0.05
C GLU A 165 -0.74 -7.17 -0.62
N ILE A 166 -0.57 -5.99 -1.18
CA ILE A 166 -1.56 -5.32 -2.02
C ILE A 166 -1.33 -5.77 -3.47
N THR A 167 -1.82 -6.95 -3.78
CA THR A 167 -1.45 -7.73 -4.96
C THR A 167 -1.50 -6.96 -6.29
N PRO A 168 -0.79 -7.41 -7.33
CA PRO A 168 -0.85 -6.82 -8.67
C PRO A 168 -2.27 -6.58 -9.20
N LYS A 169 -3.25 -7.38 -8.81
CA LYS A 169 -4.67 -7.21 -9.17
C LYS A 169 -5.24 -5.84 -8.74
N ASN A 170 -4.77 -5.30 -7.61
CA ASN A 170 -5.11 -3.95 -7.16
C ASN A 170 -4.51 -2.88 -8.10
N SER A 171 -3.24 -3.02 -8.43
CA SER A 171 -2.53 -2.13 -9.34
C SER A 171 -3.11 -2.18 -10.76
N GLU A 172 -3.49 -3.35 -11.25
CA GLU A 172 -4.20 -3.51 -12.51
C GLU A 172 -5.58 -2.83 -12.49
N THR A 173 -6.28 -2.87 -11.36
CA THR A 173 -7.57 -2.18 -11.20
C THR A 173 -7.39 -0.67 -11.27
N LEU A 174 -6.38 -0.13 -10.61
CA LEU A 174 -6.01 1.29 -10.74
C LEU A 174 -5.65 1.64 -12.18
N ASN A 175 -4.83 0.84 -12.83
CA ASN A 175 -4.39 1.09 -14.20
C ASN A 175 -5.55 1.07 -15.20
N ARG A 176 -6.49 0.14 -15.07
CA ARG A 176 -7.69 0.11 -15.91
C ARG A 176 -8.62 1.29 -15.67
N GLY A 177 -8.73 1.76 -14.43
CA GLY A 177 -9.62 2.85 -14.06
C GLY A 177 -9.08 4.24 -14.36
N ILE A 178 -7.76 4.43 -14.32
CA ILE A 178 -7.10 5.73 -14.55
C ILE A 178 -6.66 5.81 -16.02
N ARG A 179 -7.34 6.65 -16.80
CA ARG A 179 -7.05 6.78 -18.22
C ARG A 179 -5.60 7.25 -18.47
N GLY A 180 -4.88 6.54 -19.34
CA GLY A 180 -3.50 6.88 -19.71
C GLY A 180 -2.48 6.59 -18.62
N SER A 181 -2.85 5.89 -17.56
CA SER A 181 -1.88 5.43 -16.57
C SER A 181 -0.97 4.34 -17.14
N ARG A 182 0.20 4.21 -16.54
CA ARG A 182 1.16 3.14 -16.83
C ARG A 182 1.25 2.22 -15.64
N LEU A 183 1.35 0.92 -15.91
CA LEU A 183 1.59 -0.10 -14.90
C LEU A 183 2.99 -0.67 -15.04
N HIS A 184 3.71 -0.77 -13.92
CA HIS A 184 4.96 -1.50 -13.84
C HIS A 184 4.95 -2.45 -12.65
N ILE A 185 5.21 -3.72 -12.89
CA ILE A 185 5.31 -4.76 -11.86
C ILE A 185 6.77 -5.15 -11.72
N PHE A 186 7.33 -4.97 -10.52
CA PHE A 186 8.68 -5.43 -10.19
C PHE A 186 8.63 -6.94 -9.90
N GLU A 187 9.08 -7.74 -10.85
CA GLU A 187 8.85 -9.20 -10.85
C GLU A 187 9.49 -9.95 -9.68
N ASN A 188 10.56 -9.41 -9.09
CA ASN A 188 11.27 -10.04 -7.97
C ASN A 188 11.02 -9.37 -6.61
N CYS A 189 10.12 -8.36 -6.56
CA CYS A 189 9.86 -7.58 -5.36
C CYS A 189 8.50 -7.89 -4.74
N SER A 190 8.35 -7.54 -3.48
CA SER A 190 7.10 -7.52 -2.74
C SER A 190 6.61 -6.07 -2.53
N HIS A 191 6.11 -5.73 -1.34
CA HIS A 191 5.54 -4.41 -1.05
C HIS A 191 6.57 -3.26 -1.03
N THR A 192 7.85 -3.58 -0.90
CA THR A 192 8.94 -2.60 -0.75
C THR A 192 9.95 -2.61 -1.90
N PRO A 193 9.56 -2.42 -3.18
CA PRO A 193 10.50 -2.43 -4.30
C PRO A 193 11.64 -1.41 -4.16
N ILE A 194 11.39 -0.29 -3.47
CA ILE A 194 12.43 0.73 -3.18
C ILE A 194 13.60 0.17 -2.37
N LEU A 195 13.37 -0.87 -1.57
CA LEU A 195 14.41 -1.54 -0.76
C LEU A 195 14.92 -2.81 -1.46
N GLU A 196 14.04 -3.55 -2.12
CA GLU A 196 14.33 -4.85 -2.72
C GLU A 196 15.08 -4.74 -4.05
N ASP A 197 14.76 -3.73 -4.86
CA ASP A 197 15.46 -3.40 -6.11
C ASP A 197 15.49 -1.87 -6.33
N PRO A 198 16.31 -1.13 -5.55
CA PRO A 198 16.37 0.32 -5.63
C PRO A 198 16.81 0.82 -7.03
N VAL A 199 17.65 0.06 -7.72
CA VAL A 199 18.13 0.46 -9.05
C VAL A 199 16.98 0.48 -10.06
N ALA A 200 16.21 -0.60 -10.16
CA ALA A 200 15.05 -0.66 -11.03
C ALA A 200 13.97 0.32 -10.57
N PHE A 201 13.73 0.43 -9.26
CA PHE A 201 12.76 1.35 -8.70
C PHE A 201 13.02 2.80 -9.13
N PHE A 202 14.21 3.33 -8.87
CA PHE A 202 14.54 4.71 -9.22
C PHE A 202 14.63 4.95 -10.72
N ARG A 203 15.04 3.95 -11.52
CA ARG A 203 15.01 4.05 -12.99
C ARG A 203 13.58 4.25 -13.49
N VAL A 204 12.66 3.37 -13.14
CA VAL A 204 11.25 3.41 -13.58
C VAL A 204 10.58 4.74 -13.21
N HIS A 205 10.81 5.21 -11.98
CA HIS A 205 10.23 6.48 -11.51
C HIS A 205 10.83 7.69 -12.22
N ARG A 206 12.15 7.74 -12.40
CA ARG A 206 12.83 8.81 -13.11
C ARG A 206 12.39 8.88 -14.57
N ASP A 207 12.35 7.74 -15.26
CA ASP A 207 11.93 7.68 -16.65
C ASP A 207 10.51 8.22 -16.81
N PHE A 208 9.59 7.81 -15.94
CA PHE A 208 8.23 8.37 -15.92
C PHE A 208 8.21 9.88 -15.66
N LEU A 209 9.06 10.39 -14.77
CA LEU A 209 9.12 11.82 -14.47
C LEU A 209 9.72 12.64 -15.61
N GLN A 210 10.58 12.08 -16.43
CA GLN A 210 11.27 12.78 -17.52
C GLN A 210 10.48 12.81 -18.85
N GLU A 211 9.74 11.74 -19.17
CA GLU A 211 9.08 11.59 -20.47
C GLU A 211 7.93 12.58 -20.74
N VAL A 212 7.42 13.24 -19.74
CA VAL A 212 6.23 14.11 -19.83
C VAL A 212 6.59 15.59 -19.61
N SER A 213 7.82 15.96 -19.87
CA SER A 213 8.28 17.36 -19.82
C SER A 213 7.79 18.15 -21.00
#